data_9575e7222829774329597e1a4542a0cc
#
_entry.id   9575e7222829774329597e1a4542a0cc
#
_cell.length_a   1.000
_cell.length_b   1.000
_cell.length_c   1.000
_cell.angle_alpha   90.00
_cell.angle_beta   90.00
_cell.angle_gamma   90.00
#
_symmetry.space_group_name_H-M   'P 1'
#
loop_
_entity.id
_entity.type
_entity.pdbx_description
1 polymer ?
#
loop_
_entity_poly.entity_id
_entity_poly.type
_entity_poly.pdbx_seq_one_letter_code
_entity_poly.pdbx_strand_id
1 'polypeptide(L)'
;MIVQEVSSDFAKTFLDAYHPLGAGGAMRGTLVNLAGYRDDLAWPVFVAVFVYPRSRWKHYPVSLELSRLAWSPLAKRSASTFLRKCLRVLRQRGDYGGLVVTYAMPGTTGIVYERAGFWQDGFSAGASWSVRGPGERPTPKTIGNKIQLKRFFAALGSTA
;
A
#
# COMPACT_ATOMS: atom_id res chain seq x y z
N MET A 1 8.92 -15.94 -8.47
CA MET A 1 8.25 -15.25 -7.33
C MET A 1 6.79 -15.63 -7.30
N ILE A 2 6.35 -16.24 -6.23
CA ILE A 2 4.97 -16.62 -5.93
C ILE A 2 4.37 -15.50 -5.07
N VAL A 3 3.06 -15.22 -5.24
CA VAL A 3 2.30 -14.27 -4.39
C VAL A 3 1.19 -15.04 -3.72
N GLN A 4 1.12 -14.92 -2.39
CA GLN A 4 0.13 -15.62 -1.56
C GLN A 4 -0.44 -14.68 -0.50
N GLU A 5 -1.65 -14.97 -0.05
CA GLU A 5 -2.26 -14.30 1.08
C GLU A 5 -1.62 -14.75 2.39
N VAL A 6 -1.44 -13.80 3.31
CA VAL A 6 -0.88 -14.04 4.65
C VAL A 6 -1.75 -13.42 5.73
N SER A 7 -1.61 -13.92 6.97
CA SER A 7 -2.33 -13.37 8.11
C SER A 7 -1.94 -11.92 8.42
N SER A 8 -2.83 -11.21 9.08
CA SER A 8 -2.54 -9.84 9.53
C SER A 8 -1.39 -9.76 10.52
N ASP A 9 -1.24 -10.76 11.39
CA ASP A 9 -0.14 -10.81 12.37
C ASP A 9 1.20 -10.98 11.67
N PHE A 10 1.25 -11.84 10.64
CA PHE A 10 2.46 -11.99 9.82
C PHE A 10 2.80 -10.69 9.08
N ALA A 11 1.81 -10.09 8.41
CA ALA A 11 2.01 -8.84 7.69
C ALA A 11 2.48 -7.72 8.62
N LYS A 12 1.90 -7.64 9.83
CA LYS A 12 2.31 -6.69 10.86
C LYS A 12 3.78 -6.87 11.26
N THR A 13 4.19 -8.10 11.58
CA THR A 13 5.58 -8.41 11.94
C THR A 13 6.56 -8.03 10.83
N PHE A 14 6.22 -8.34 9.58
CA PHE A 14 7.05 -7.98 8.43
C PHE A 14 7.16 -6.46 8.25
N LEU A 15 6.04 -5.73 8.36
CA LEU A 15 6.03 -4.27 8.25
C LEU A 15 6.82 -3.59 9.36
N ASP A 16 6.72 -4.07 10.60
CA ASP A 16 7.46 -3.52 11.73
C ASP A 16 8.98 -3.71 11.54
N ALA A 17 9.40 -4.79 10.85
CA ALA A 17 10.80 -5.05 10.55
C ALA A 17 11.34 -4.24 9.34
N TYR A 18 10.52 -4.00 8.32
CA TYR A 18 11.03 -3.54 7.01
C TYR A 18 10.39 -2.27 6.46
N HIS A 19 9.29 -1.77 7.03
CA HIS A 19 8.66 -0.53 6.55
C HIS A 19 9.06 0.65 7.43
N PRO A 20 9.48 1.81 6.89
CA PRO A 20 9.93 2.97 7.68
C PRO A 20 8.93 3.46 8.73
N LEU A 21 7.63 3.29 8.46
CA LEU A 21 6.54 3.68 9.37
C LEU A 21 5.96 2.49 10.15
N GLY A 22 6.56 1.30 10.03
CA GLY A 22 6.01 0.07 10.59
C GLY A 22 4.59 -0.25 10.12
N ALA A 23 3.92 -1.15 10.81
CA ALA A 23 2.52 -1.48 10.57
C ALA A 23 1.59 -0.36 11.03
N GLY A 24 1.79 0.16 12.24
CA GLY A 24 1.00 1.26 12.82
C GLY A 24 -0.50 1.13 12.59
N GLY A 25 -1.17 2.27 12.37
CA GLY A 25 -2.60 2.31 12.03
C GLY A 25 -2.95 1.84 10.61
N ALA A 26 -1.97 1.42 9.82
CA ALA A 26 -2.17 0.97 8.45
C ALA A 26 -2.95 -0.34 8.33
N MET A 27 -2.95 -1.14 9.40
CA MET A 27 -3.66 -2.43 9.45
C MET A 27 -5.16 -2.29 9.78
N ARG A 28 -5.64 -1.11 10.08
CA ARG A 28 -7.07 -0.91 10.37
C ARG A 28 -7.89 -1.05 9.10
N GLY A 29 -8.90 -1.93 9.15
CA GLY A 29 -9.75 -2.22 8.01
C GLY A 29 -9.04 -3.03 6.93
N THR A 30 -8.06 -3.86 7.32
CA THR A 30 -7.40 -4.79 6.39
C THR A 30 -8.41 -5.70 5.73
N LEU A 31 -8.34 -5.77 4.40
CA LEU A 31 -9.12 -6.67 3.56
C LEU A 31 -8.28 -7.84 3.08
N VAL A 32 -7.05 -7.57 2.65
CA VAL A 32 -6.16 -8.60 2.16
C VAL A 32 -4.69 -8.19 2.34
N ASN A 33 -3.87 -9.14 2.77
CA ASN A 33 -2.42 -9.00 2.85
C ASN A 33 -1.79 -9.98 1.86
N LEU A 34 -0.97 -9.48 0.96
CA LEU A 34 -0.27 -10.30 -0.02
C LEU A 34 1.23 -10.29 0.25
N ALA A 35 1.83 -11.47 0.31
CA ALA A 35 3.27 -11.64 0.46
C ALA A 35 3.89 -12.23 -0.80
N GLY A 36 5.09 -11.77 -1.14
CA GLY A 36 5.86 -12.23 -2.29
C GLY A 36 7.04 -13.09 -1.86
N TYR A 37 7.05 -14.34 -2.31
CA TYR A 37 8.10 -15.31 -2.03
C TYR A 37 9.04 -15.46 -3.21
N ARG A 38 10.33 -15.54 -2.92
CA ARG A 38 11.30 -16.02 -3.90
C ARG A 38 11.27 -17.53 -3.95
N ASP A 39 11.57 -18.08 -5.12
CA ASP A 39 11.51 -19.53 -5.35
C ASP A 39 12.58 -20.30 -4.52
N ASP A 40 13.63 -19.60 -4.08
CA ASP A 40 14.75 -20.12 -3.30
C ASP A 40 14.70 -19.79 -1.79
N LEU A 41 13.61 -19.21 -1.31
CA LEU A 41 13.47 -18.79 0.09
C LEU A 41 12.12 -19.25 0.69
N ALA A 42 12.19 -19.78 1.90
CA ALA A 42 11.00 -20.13 2.66
C ALA A 42 10.23 -18.91 3.21
N TRP A 43 10.91 -17.75 3.32
CA TRP A 43 10.34 -16.52 3.84
C TRP A 43 10.01 -15.53 2.73
N PRO A 44 8.94 -14.77 2.85
CA PRO A 44 8.61 -13.75 1.88
C PRO A 44 9.62 -12.60 1.94
N VAL A 45 9.81 -11.97 0.83
CA VAL A 45 10.69 -10.81 0.68
C VAL A 45 9.95 -9.52 0.39
N PHE A 46 8.62 -9.61 0.18
CA PHE A 46 7.72 -8.48 -0.02
C PHE A 46 6.42 -8.69 0.75
N VAL A 47 5.81 -7.60 1.23
CA VAL A 47 4.43 -7.57 1.75
C VAL A 47 3.72 -6.32 1.24
N ALA A 48 2.47 -6.50 0.80
CA ALA A 48 1.53 -5.44 0.45
C ALA A 48 0.24 -5.60 1.27
N VAL A 49 -0.21 -4.52 1.89
CA VAL A 49 -1.43 -4.49 2.72
C VAL A 49 -2.47 -3.63 2.03
N PHE A 50 -3.62 -4.24 1.74
CA PHE A 50 -4.78 -3.61 1.15
C PHE A 50 -5.89 -3.49 2.19
N VAL A 51 -6.46 -2.31 2.29
CA VAL A 51 -7.48 -1.95 3.30
C VAL A 51 -8.70 -1.33 2.62
N TYR A 52 -9.78 -1.15 3.39
CA TYR A 52 -10.87 -0.28 2.95
C TYR A 52 -10.35 1.13 2.68
N PRO A 53 -10.78 1.77 1.57
CA PRO A 53 -10.38 3.13 1.27
C PRO A 53 -10.78 4.08 2.39
N ARG A 54 -9.81 4.83 2.92
CA ARG A 54 -10.03 5.76 4.04
C ARG A 54 -10.79 7.02 3.65
N SER A 55 -10.76 7.37 2.36
CA SER A 55 -11.46 8.51 1.80
C SER A 55 -12.72 8.06 1.08
N ARG A 56 -13.80 8.85 1.17
CA ARG A 56 -15.00 8.63 0.35
C ARG A 56 -14.73 9.12 -1.06
N TRP A 57 -14.68 8.20 -1.99
CA TRP A 57 -14.47 8.47 -3.41
C TRP A 57 -15.81 8.64 -4.11
N LYS A 58 -16.31 9.89 -4.16
CA LYS A 58 -17.63 10.18 -4.76
C LYS A 58 -17.69 9.96 -6.28
N HIS A 59 -16.56 10.08 -6.95
CA HIS A 59 -16.47 10.07 -8.41
C HIS A 59 -15.69 8.87 -8.98
N TYR A 60 -15.14 8.02 -8.12
CA TYR A 60 -14.33 6.87 -8.53
C TYR A 60 -14.78 5.62 -7.79
N PRO A 61 -14.96 4.48 -8.51
CA PRO A 61 -15.32 3.22 -7.88
C PRO A 61 -14.09 2.58 -7.19
N VAL A 62 -13.54 3.26 -6.17
CA VAL A 62 -12.38 2.74 -5.41
C VAL A 62 -12.85 1.69 -4.43
N SER A 63 -12.35 0.47 -4.57
CA SER A 63 -12.67 -0.67 -3.71
C SER A 63 -11.58 -0.98 -2.69
N LEU A 64 -10.32 -0.67 -3.01
CA LEU A 64 -9.15 -0.96 -2.19
C LEU A 64 -8.22 0.24 -2.08
N GLU A 65 -7.57 0.36 -0.93
CA GLU A 65 -6.42 1.25 -0.74
C GLU A 65 -5.18 0.38 -0.42
N LEU A 66 -4.13 0.49 -1.24
CA LEU A 66 -2.81 -0.04 -0.88
C LEU A 66 -2.21 0.86 0.21
N SER A 67 -2.34 0.42 1.44
CA SER A 67 -1.94 1.17 2.64
C SER A 67 -0.46 1.06 2.94
N ARG A 68 0.16 -0.10 2.68
CA ARG A 68 1.59 -0.36 2.91
C ARG A 68 2.14 -1.28 1.84
N LEU A 69 3.37 -0.99 1.46
CA LEU A 69 4.21 -1.82 0.60
C LEU A 69 5.61 -1.84 1.20
N ALA A 70 6.11 -3.01 1.56
CA ALA A 70 7.43 -3.20 2.14
C ALA A 70 8.19 -4.33 1.46
N TRP A 71 9.51 -4.28 1.57
CA TRP A 71 10.40 -5.35 1.10
C TRP A 71 11.62 -5.48 1.99
N SER A 72 12.12 -6.70 2.10
CA SER A 72 13.34 -7.00 2.83
C SER A 72 14.58 -6.75 1.94
N PRO A 73 15.79 -6.60 2.54
CA PRO A 73 17.04 -6.49 1.78
C PRO A 73 17.32 -7.68 0.88
N LEU A 74 16.69 -8.84 1.11
CA LEU A 74 16.81 -10.04 0.30
C LEU A 74 15.99 -10.01 -0.99
N ALA A 75 15.22 -8.96 -1.23
CA ALA A 75 14.41 -8.80 -2.42
C ALA A 75 15.31 -8.52 -3.63
N LYS A 76 15.54 -9.53 -4.49
CA LYS A 76 16.30 -9.40 -5.75
C LYS A 76 15.50 -8.81 -6.90
N ARG A 77 14.17 -8.85 -6.82
CA ARG A 77 13.24 -8.30 -7.82
C ARG A 77 12.74 -6.94 -7.38
N SER A 78 12.29 -6.14 -8.32
CA SER A 78 11.72 -4.83 -8.00
C SER A 78 10.35 -4.95 -7.31
N ALA A 79 10.07 -4.04 -6.40
CA ALA A 79 8.77 -3.94 -5.74
C ALA A 79 7.63 -3.72 -6.75
N SER A 80 7.89 -3.07 -7.88
CA SER A 80 6.90 -2.92 -8.96
C SER A 80 6.51 -4.25 -9.61
N THR A 81 7.46 -5.19 -9.75
CA THR A 81 7.16 -6.55 -10.25
C THR A 81 6.27 -7.31 -9.27
N PHE A 82 6.55 -7.20 -7.98
CA PHE A 82 5.71 -7.80 -6.94
C PHE A 82 4.30 -7.17 -6.97
N LEU A 83 4.21 -5.87 -6.97
CA LEU A 83 2.94 -5.15 -6.93
C LEU A 83 2.06 -5.45 -8.17
N ARG A 84 2.68 -5.57 -9.37
CA ARG A 84 1.97 -6.02 -10.58
C ARG A 84 1.38 -7.41 -10.41
N LYS A 85 2.09 -8.32 -9.75
CA LYS A 85 1.56 -9.66 -9.45
C LYS A 85 0.43 -9.60 -8.42
N CYS A 86 0.52 -8.74 -7.40
CA CYS A 86 -0.58 -8.51 -6.46
C CYS A 86 -1.86 -8.07 -7.19
N LEU A 87 -1.76 -7.07 -8.08
CA LEU A 87 -2.90 -6.62 -8.87
C LEU A 87 -3.48 -7.74 -9.73
N ARG A 88 -2.64 -8.63 -10.29
CA ARG A 88 -3.11 -9.80 -11.04
C ARG A 88 -3.89 -10.77 -10.14
N VAL A 89 -3.37 -11.07 -8.95
CA VAL A 89 -4.05 -11.94 -7.97
C VAL A 89 -5.41 -11.36 -7.59
N LEU A 90 -5.47 -10.06 -7.29
CA LEU A 90 -6.72 -9.38 -6.94
C LEU A 90 -7.75 -9.44 -8.08
N ARG A 91 -7.31 -9.24 -9.33
CA ARG A 91 -8.18 -9.37 -10.53
C ARG A 91 -8.71 -10.78 -10.71
N GLN A 92 -7.86 -11.80 -10.49
CA GLN A 92 -8.24 -13.21 -10.64
C GLN A 92 -9.21 -13.67 -9.57
N ARG A 93 -9.14 -13.10 -8.37
CA ARG A 93 -10.11 -13.41 -7.29
C ARG A 93 -11.51 -12.92 -7.63
N GLY A 94 -11.61 -11.78 -8.31
CA GLY A 94 -12.90 -11.18 -8.65
C GLY A 94 -13.69 -10.59 -7.48
N ASP A 95 -13.16 -10.68 -6.24
CA ASP A 95 -13.85 -10.18 -5.02
C ASP A 95 -13.89 -8.65 -4.97
N TYR A 96 -12.97 -7.99 -5.69
CA TYR A 96 -12.81 -6.55 -5.70
C TYR A 96 -12.85 -6.02 -7.12
N GLY A 97 -13.86 -5.22 -7.42
CA GLY A 97 -13.96 -4.49 -8.69
C GLY A 97 -13.42 -3.07 -8.58
N GLY A 98 -13.46 -2.34 -9.69
CA GLY A 98 -13.14 -0.91 -9.70
C GLY A 98 -11.65 -0.62 -9.58
N LEU A 99 -11.27 0.26 -8.64
CA LEU A 99 -9.93 0.83 -8.54
C LEU A 99 -9.25 0.53 -7.21
N VAL A 100 -7.93 0.35 -7.29
CA VAL A 100 -7.03 0.44 -6.13
C VAL A 100 -6.44 1.84 -6.11
N VAL A 101 -6.49 2.52 -4.96
CA VAL A 101 -5.78 3.77 -4.73
C VAL A 101 -4.55 3.56 -3.86
N THR A 102 -3.52 4.36 -4.08
CA THR A 102 -2.35 4.46 -3.20
C THR A 102 -1.74 5.85 -3.23
N TYR A 103 -0.86 6.12 -2.29
CA TYR A 103 -0.19 7.42 -2.16
C TYR A 103 1.32 7.22 -2.05
N ALA A 104 2.08 8.02 -2.79
CA ALA A 104 3.53 8.04 -2.64
C ALA A 104 3.91 8.80 -1.37
N MET A 105 4.85 8.25 -0.61
CA MET A 105 5.41 8.95 0.54
C MET A 105 6.07 10.27 0.11
N PRO A 106 6.07 11.30 0.97
CA PRO A 106 6.76 12.56 0.71
C PRO A 106 8.23 12.30 0.33
N GLY A 107 8.70 13.03 -0.69
CA GLY A 107 10.08 12.87 -1.18
C GLY A 107 10.30 11.67 -2.10
N THR A 108 9.30 10.81 -2.34
CA THR A 108 9.40 9.71 -3.30
C THR A 108 8.78 10.08 -4.65
N THR A 109 9.32 9.50 -5.72
CA THR A 109 8.82 9.76 -7.09
C THR A 109 7.53 9.04 -7.41
N GLY A 110 7.22 7.93 -6.72
CA GLY A 110 6.10 7.04 -7.05
C GLY A 110 6.38 6.06 -8.20
N ILE A 111 7.61 6.03 -8.74
CA ILE A 111 7.99 5.20 -9.89
C ILE A 111 7.67 3.71 -9.73
N VAL A 112 7.64 3.22 -8.48
CA VAL A 112 7.25 1.83 -8.18
C VAL A 112 5.81 1.57 -8.60
N TYR A 113 4.92 2.51 -8.35
CA TYR A 113 3.52 2.41 -8.70
C TYR A 113 3.31 2.51 -10.21
N GLU A 114 3.94 3.50 -10.87
CA GLU A 114 3.87 3.65 -12.33
C GLU A 114 4.33 2.39 -13.05
N ARG A 115 5.49 1.84 -12.66
CA ARG A 115 6.02 0.59 -13.22
C ARG A 115 5.15 -0.64 -12.90
N ALA A 116 4.33 -0.58 -11.88
CA ALA A 116 3.36 -1.62 -11.56
C ALA A 116 2.05 -1.52 -12.36
N GLY A 117 1.85 -0.44 -13.11
CA GLY A 117 0.65 -0.19 -13.92
C GLY A 117 -0.38 0.69 -13.23
N PHE A 118 0.02 1.46 -12.21
CA PHE A 118 -0.78 2.56 -11.68
C PHE A 118 -0.54 3.81 -12.54
N TRP A 119 -1.55 4.67 -12.63
CA TRP A 119 -1.40 6.01 -13.19
C TRP A 119 -1.51 7.07 -12.09
N GLN A 120 -0.75 8.14 -12.21
CA GLN A 120 -0.85 9.27 -11.30
C GLN A 120 -2.11 10.09 -11.65
N ASP A 121 -2.92 10.39 -10.62
CA ASP A 121 -4.11 11.24 -10.72
C ASP A 121 -4.05 12.35 -9.67
N GLY A 122 -3.20 13.33 -9.91
CA GLY A 122 -3.09 14.52 -9.07
C GLY A 122 -2.47 14.28 -7.69
N PHE A 123 -2.91 15.14 -6.76
CA PHE A 123 -2.40 15.16 -5.39
C PHE A 123 -3.55 15.08 -4.38
N SER A 124 -3.35 14.37 -3.28
CA SER A 124 -4.26 14.46 -2.15
C SER A 124 -3.99 15.74 -1.37
N ALA A 125 -5.05 16.36 -0.83
CA ALA A 125 -4.86 17.33 0.24
C ALA A 125 -4.26 16.58 1.44
N GLY A 126 -2.96 16.79 1.70
CA GLY A 126 -2.23 16.03 2.70
C GLY A 126 -2.81 16.26 4.10
N ALA A 127 -2.99 15.19 4.86
CA ALA A 127 -3.02 15.28 6.30
C ALA A 127 -1.60 15.57 6.80
N SER A 128 -1.45 16.39 7.84
CA SER A 128 -0.15 16.59 8.48
C SER A 128 0.33 15.23 9.04
N TRP A 129 1.36 14.67 8.43
CA TRP A 129 2.07 13.53 8.99
C TRP A 129 3.04 14.09 10.04
N SER A 130 2.59 14.20 11.29
CA SER A 130 3.52 14.37 12.38
C SER A 130 4.26 13.04 12.55
N VAL A 131 5.57 13.05 12.30
CA VAL A 131 6.46 11.99 12.77
C VAL A 131 6.38 12.07 14.30
N ARG A 132 5.67 11.13 14.89
CA ARG A 132 5.53 11.08 16.34
C ARG A 132 6.67 10.28 16.93
N GLY A 133 7.35 10.89 17.87
CA GLY A 133 8.09 10.14 18.87
C GLY A 133 7.13 9.26 19.72
N PRO A 134 7.61 8.18 20.33
CA PRO A 134 6.80 7.35 21.20
C PRO A 134 6.22 8.20 22.35
N GLY A 135 4.89 8.27 22.43
CA GLY A 135 4.17 8.89 23.55
C GLY A 135 3.49 10.24 23.29
N GLU A 136 3.71 10.91 22.18
CA GLU A 136 3.07 12.21 21.89
C GLU A 136 1.72 12.08 21.19
N ARG A 137 0.68 12.66 21.78
CA ARG A 137 -0.61 12.89 21.10
C ARG A 137 -0.50 14.08 20.15
N PRO A 138 -1.08 14.04 18.93
CA PRO A 138 -1.05 15.20 18.06
C PRO A 138 -1.87 16.33 18.66
N THR A 139 -1.27 17.48 18.80
CA THR A 139 -2.01 18.72 19.00
C THR A 139 -2.49 19.25 17.63
N PRO A 140 -3.73 19.76 17.53
CA PRO A 140 -4.33 20.22 16.27
C PRO A 140 -3.69 21.48 15.67
N LYS A 141 -2.63 22.02 16.22
CA LYS A 141 -2.10 23.36 15.93
C LYS A 141 -0.94 23.45 14.97
N THR A 142 -0.44 22.38 14.38
CA THR A 142 0.59 22.51 13.34
C THR A 142 -0.06 22.47 11.96
N ILE A 143 -0.88 23.46 11.65
CA ILE A 143 -1.36 23.76 10.29
C ILE A 143 -0.29 24.62 9.60
N GLY A 144 0.86 24.03 9.38
CA GLY A 144 1.91 24.63 8.59
C GLY A 144 2.45 23.58 7.63
N ASN A 145 2.24 23.77 6.32
CA ASN A 145 2.68 22.92 5.21
C ASN A 145 1.96 21.57 5.12
N LYS A 146 0.77 21.58 4.53
CA LYS A 146 0.11 20.36 4.05
C LYS A 146 1.01 19.69 3.02
N ILE A 147 1.66 18.60 3.39
CA ILE A 147 2.44 17.80 2.46
C ILE A 147 1.47 17.16 1.48
N GLN A 148 1.49 17.60 0.22
CA GLN A 148 0.69 16.98 -0.83
C GLN A 148 1.29 15.62 -1.20
N LEU A 149 0.48 14.57 -1.11
CA LEU A 149 0.89 13.23 -1.52
C LEU A 149 0.47 13.00 -2.96
N LYS A 150 1.39 12.54 -3.80
CA LYS A 150 1.04 12.06 -5.15
C LYS A 150 0.09 10.87 -5.01
N ARG A 151 -1.01 10.94 -5.73
CA ARG A 151 -2.05 9.92 -5.72
C ARG A 151 -1.98 9.07 -6.98
N PHE A 152 -2.12 7.76 -6.82
CA PHE A 152 -2.05 6.78 -7.89
C PHE A 152 -3.24 5.85 -7.86
N PHE A 153 -3.72 5.44 -9.04
CA PHE A 153 -4.79 4.47 -9.21
C PHE A 153 -4.35 3.31 -10.12
N ALA A 154 -4.91 2.13 -9.87
CA ALA A 154 -4.84 0.99 -10.78
C ALA A 154 -6.21 0.33 -10.91
N ALA A 155 -6.59 -0.06 -12.13
CA ALA A 155 -7.85 -0.76 -12.37
C ALA A 155 -7.76 -2.24 -11.96
N LEU A 156 -8.80 -2.75 -11.30
CA LEU A 156 -8.99 -4.18 -11.03
C LEU A 156 -9.93 -4.85 -12.06
N GLY A 157 -10.65 -4.08 -12.85
CA GLY A 157 -11.68 -4.56 -13.75
C GLY A 157 -13.08 -4.37 -13.16
N SER A 158 -14.13 -4.68 -13.94
CA SER A 158 -15.49 -4.75 -13.44
C SER A 158 -15.67 -6.08 -12.70
N THR A 159 -16.33 -6.05 -11.55
CA THR A 159 -16.99 -7.25 -11.03
C THR A 159 -18.07 -7.62 -12.02
N ALA A 160 -17.99 -8.82 -12.56
CA ALA A 160 -19.04 -9.38 -13.42
C ALA A 160 -20.35 -9.50 -12.65
#